data_83140ca2d3a88e41ad779cab8a8c4a1a
#
_entry.id   83140ca2d3a88e41ad779cab8a8c4a1a
#
_cell.length_a   1.000
_cell.length_b   1.000
_cell.length_c   1.000
_cell.angle_alpha   90.00
_cell.angle_beta   90.00
_cell.angle_gamma   90.00
#
_symmetry.space_group_name_H-M   'P 1'
#
loop_
_entity.id
_entity.type
_entity.pdbx_description
1 polymer ?
#
loop_
_entity_poly.entity_id
_entity_poly.type
_entity_poly.pdbx_seq_one_letter_code
_entity_poly.pdbx_strand_id
1 'polypeptide(L)'
;MSFTSNFQKQIFIYLVCCFLFTANYSFSQKSEVKADETSKAKKWYDNINIRGYAQIRYNKLFETNSNLGCEQCDKSWGGTNSFFIRRGRIVFSGDVHERVYIYVQPDFASAAGTTNMIFQIRDAYFDLSLDSKKEYRFRFGQSKVPYGFENMQSSQNRLALDRNDALNSAVSNERDLGVFFYWAPKNKRELFSKLVNTGLKGSGDYGIFGIGFYNGQTANRPEANNNQHLAARISY
;
A
#
# COMPACT_ATOMS: atom_id res chain seq x y z
N MET A 1 -1.21 30.26 -47.17
CA MET A 1 -0.80 29.04 -46.42
C MET A 1 -1.06 29.19 -44.92
N SER A 2 -2.24 29.57 -44.46
CA SER A 2 -2.53 29.71 -43.01
C SER A 2 -3.89 29.18 -42.56
N PHE A 3 -4.63 28.49 -43.42
CA PHE A 3 -5.98 28.00 -43.11
C PHE A 3 -5.99 26.58 -42.44
N THR A 4 -4.94 25.79 -42.61
CA THR A 4 -4.88 24.40 -42.10
C THR A 4 -4.48 24.31 -40.62
N SER A 5 -3.76 25.31 -40.10
CA SER A 5 -3.29 25.28 -38.70
C SER A 5 -4.40 25.51 -37.66
N ASN A 6 -5.40 26.34 -37.98
CA ASN A 6 -6.49 26.62 -37.03
C ASN A 6 -7.53 25.50 -36.97
N PHE A 7 -7.72 24.80 -38.06
CA PHE A 7 -8.66 23.66 -38.10
C PHE A 7 -8.16 22.46 -37.26
N GLN A 8 -6.87 22.16 -37.32
CA GLN A 8 -6.27 21.10 -36.48
C GLN A 8 -6.30 21.44 -34.98
N LYS A 9 -6.11 22.71 -34.62
CA LYS A 9 -6.21 23.14 -33.21
C LYS A 9 -7.64 23.04 -32.67
N GLN A 10 -8.64 23.36 -33.48
CA GLN A 10 -10.04 23.22 -33.07
C GLN A 10 -10.45 21.75 -32.89
N ILE A 11 -10.03 20.85 -33.79
CA ILE A 11 -10.29 19.42 -33.66
C ILE A 11 -9.66 18.85 -32.38
N PHE A 12 -8.43 19.27 -32.06
CA PHE A 12 -7.75 18.81 -30.83
C PHE A 12 -8.46 19.28 -29.55
N ILE A 13 -8.94 20.52 -29.53
CA ILE A 13 -9.71 21.06 -28.41
C ILE A 13 -11.06 20.34 -28.25
N TYR A 14 -11.78 20.04 -29.34
CA TYR A 14 -13.02 19.27 -29.28
C TYR A 14 -12.80 17.84 -28.82
N LEU A 15 -11.72 17.16 -29.25
CA LEU A 15 -11.37 15.82 -28.77
C LEU A 15 -11.02 15.80 -27.27
N VAL A 16 -10.28 16.77 -26.77
CA VAL A 16 -9.96 16.89 -25.34
C VAL A 16 -11.20 17.22 -24.51
N CYS A 17 -12.09 18.09 -24.98
CA CYS A 17 -13.35 18.37 -24.30
C CYS A 17 -14.29 17.16 -24.29
N CYS A 18 -14.39 16.38 -25.37
CA CYS A 18 -15.19 15.16 -25.39
C CYS A 18 -14.65 14.10 -24.41
N PHE A 19 -13.34 13.99 -24.22
CA PHE A 19 -12.75 13.06 -23.26
C PHE A 19 -13.00 13.48 -21.78
N LEU A 20 -13.17 14.77 -21.52
CA LEU A 20 -13.44 15.27 -20.16
C LEU A 20 -14.92 15.13 -19.76
N PHE A 21 -15.85 15.01 -20.73
CA PHE A 21 -17.27 14.86 -20.43
C PHE A 21 -17.78 13.42 -20.33
N THR A 22 -16.97 12.41 -20.69
CA THR A 22 -17.39 10.99 -20.60
C THR A 22 -17.02 10.32 -19.27
N ALA A 23 -16.40 11.03 -18.33
CA ALA A 23 -15.86 10.44 -17.11
C ALA A 23 -16.85 10.38 -15.92
N ASN A 24 -18.14 10.71 -16.08
CA ASN A 24 -19.06 10.87 -14.94
C ASN A 24 -20.30 9.97 -14.95
N TYR A 25 -20.27 8.80 -15.53
CA TYR A 25 -21.34 7.83 -15.31
C TYR A 25 -20.79 6.48 -14.83
N SER A 26 -20.33 6.45 -13.57
CA SER A 26 -20.28 5.19 -12.84
C SER A 26 -21.68 4.92 -12.27
N PHE A 27 -22.54 4.33 -13.07
CA PHE A 27 -23.78 3.73 -12.57
C PHE A 27 -23.40 2.48 -11.78
N SER A 28 -23.35 2.61 -10.47
CA SER A 28 -23.47 1.48 -9.57
C SER A 28 -24.92 0.97 -9.69
N GLN A 29 -25.15 0.02 -10.58
CA GLN A 29 -26.39 -0.74 -10.56
C GLN A 29 -26.40 -1.60 -9.31
N LYS A 30 -27.12 -1.14 -8.30
CA LYS A 30 -27.59 -1.98 -7.22
C LYS A 30 -28.68 -2.89 -7.81
N SER A 31 -28.28 -4.04 -8.34
CA SER A 31 -29.24 -5.08 -8.69
C SER A 31 -29.83 -5.59 -7.38
N GLU A 32 -31.07 -5.25 -7.09
CA GLU A 32 -31.88 -5.95 -6.11
C GLU A 32 -32.16 -7.37 -6.64
N VAL A 33 -31.23 -8.25 -6.42
CA VAL A 33 -31.49 -9.68 -6.52
C VAL A 33 -32.25 -10.05 -5.25
N LYS A 34 -33.56 -10.27 -5.37
CA LYS A 34 -34.32 -11.01 -4.37
C LYS A 34 -33.73 -12.41 -4.31
N ALA A 35 -32.85 -12.64 -3.36
CA ALA A 35 -32.29 -13.94 -3.08
C ALA A 35 -33.36 -14.78 -2.39
N ASP A 36 -33.69 -15.90 -2.99
CA ASP A 36 -34.30 -17.03 -2.33
C ASP A 36 -33.27 -17.57 -1.33
N GLU A 37 -33.47 -17.27 -0.04
CA GLU A 37 -32.54 -17.60 1.04
C GLU A 37 -32.64 -19.08 1.42
N THR A 38 -32.08 -19.95 0.60
CA THR A 38 -31.49 -21.17 1.13
C THR A 38 -30.14 -20.80 1.73
N SER A 39 -30.06 -20.76 3.06
CA SER A 39 -28.85 -20.40 3.80
C SER A 39 -27.74 -21.41 3.52
N LYS A 40 -26.98 -21.18 2.44
CA LYS A 40 -25.72 -21.88 2.19
C LYS A 40 -24.76 -21.53 3.32
N ALA A 41 -24.24 -22.53 4.00
CA ALA A 41 -23.22 -22.34 5.03
C ALA A 41 -22.08 -21.50 4.46
N LYS A 42 -21.81 -20.36 5.10
CA LYS A 42 -20.79 -19.40 4.66
C LYS A 42 -19.41 -20.05 4.72
N LYS A 43 -18.72 -20.10 3.60
CA LYS A 43 -17.38 -20.67 3.50
C LYS A 43 -16.34 -19.64 3.96
N TRP A 44 -15.19 -20.09 4.45
CA TRP A 44 -14.13 -19.21 4.94
C TRP A 44 -13.68 -18.17 3.92
N TYR A 45 -13.66 -18.51 2.63
CA TYR A 45 -13.24 -17.62 1.56
C TYR A 45 -14.27 -16.55 1.17
N ASP A 46 -15.54 -16.70 1.61
CA ASP A 46 -16.57 -15.68 1.42
C ASP A 46 -16.28 -14.41 2.23
N ASN A 47 -15.35 -14.49 3.18
CA ASN A 47 -14.86 -13.36 3.98
C ASN A 47 -13.62 -12.69 3.38
N ILE A 48 -13.10 -13.17 2.24
CA ILE A 48 -11.92 -12.60 1.61
C ILE A 48 -12.33 -11.40 0.76
N ASN A 49 -11.77 -10.26 1.09
CA ASN A 49 -11.91 -9.03 0.33
C ASN A 49 -10.74 -8.85 -0.62
N ILE A 50 -11.04 -8.49 -1.85
CA ILE A 50 -10.05 -8.15 -2.88
C ILE A 50 -10.13 -6.65 -3.12
N ARG A 51 -9.01 -5.96 -3.02
CA ARG A 51 -8.87 -4.53 -3.34
C ARG A 51 -7.50 -4.27 -3.94
N GLY A 52 -7.31 -3.09 -4.52
CA GLY A 52 -6.01 -2.76 -5.06
C GLY A 52 -5.95 -1.31 -5.54
N TYR A 53 -4.78 -0.92 -6.00
CA TYR A 53 -4.55 0.37 -6.63
C TYR A 53 -3.33 0.32 -7.54
N ALA A 54 -3.35 1.19 -8.55
CA ALA A 54 -2.19 1.46 -9.38
C ALA A 54 -1.75 2.92 -9.19
N GLN A 55 -0.45 3.16 -9.26
CA GLN A 55 0.13 4.49 -9.27
C GLN A 55 1.03 4.62 -10.49
N ILE A 56 0.58 5.41 -11.45
CA ILE A 56 1.31 5.74 -12.66
C ILE A 56 1.88 7.14 -12.48
N ARG A 57 3.13 7.32 -12.82
CA ARG A 57 3.82 8.60 -12.72
C ARG A 57 4.46 8.97 -14.05
N TYR A 58 4.56 10.27 -14.29
CA TYR A 58 5.50 10.89 -15.21
C TYR A 58 6.43 11.75 -14.39
N ASN A 59 7.71 11.52 -14.52
CA ASN A 59 8.72 12.36 -13.87
C ASN A 59 9.56 13.06 -14.92
N LYS A 60 9.91 14.30 -14.62
CA LYS A 60 10.90 15.07 -15.35
C LYS A 60 11.84 15.72 -14.34
N LEU A 61 13.10 15.33 -14.37
CA LEU A 61 14.13 15.96 -13.57
C LEU A 61 14.58 17.24 -14.29
N PHE A 62 14.53 18.36 -13.58
CA PHE A 62 15.01 19.66 -14.10
C PHE A 62 16.47 19.93 -13.75
N GLU A 63 17.06 19.11 -12.86
CA GLU A 63 18.47 19.17 -12.54
C GLU A 63 19.32 18.63 -13.70
N THR A 64 20.29 19.41 -14.12
CA THR A 64 21.21 19.04 -15.21
C THR A 64 22.60 18.67 -14.72
N ASN A 65 22.91 18.92 -13.45
CA ASN A 65 24.19 18.58 -12.86
C ASN A 65 24.20 17.10 -12.41
N SER A 66 24.92 16.26 -13.13
CA SER A 66 25.06 14.83 -12.84
C SER A 66 25.69 14.54 -11.47
N ASN A 67 26.40 15.51 -10.87
CA ASN A 67 27.02 15.35 -9.55
C ASN A 67 26.03 15.56 -8.39
N LEU A 68 24.84 16.05 -8.66
CA LEU A 68 23.76 16.22 -7.67
C LEU A 68 22.80 15.02 -7.63
N GLY A 69 23.22 13.86 -8.04
CA GLY A 69 22.45 12.63 -7.94
C GLY A 69 22.08 12.29 -6.49
N CYS A 70 20.86 11.84 -6.30
CA CYS A 70 20.38 11.32 -5.02
C CYS A 70 19.94 9.88 -5.23
N GLU A 71 20.76 8.92 -4.84
CA GLU A 71 20.47 7.50 -5.08
C GLU A 71 19.12 7.06 -4.52
N GLN A 72 18.72 7.56 -3.37
CA GLN A 72 17.42 7.23 -2.77
C GLN A 72 16.25 7.96 -3.43
N CYS A 73 16.43 9.23 -3.79
CA CYS A 73 15.42 10.01 -4.48
C CYS A 73 15.20 9.47 -5.88
N ASP A 74 16.26 9.16 -6.60
CA ASP A 74 16.25 8.71 -7.99
C ASP A 74 15.58 7.37 -8.17
N LYS A 75 15.66 6.49 -7.18
CA LYS A 75 14.89 5.23 -7.15
C LYS A 75 13.38 5.44 -7.27
N SER A 76 12.88 6.55 -6.74
CA SER A 76 11.46 6.89 -6.77
C SER A 76 11.06 7.74 -7.96
N TRP A 77 12.02 8.38 -8.61
CA TRP A 77 11.80 9.38 -9.66
C TRP A 77 12.07 8.85 -11.05
N GLY A 78 12.90 7.80 -11.17
CA GLY A 78 13.40 7.35 -12.47
C GLY A 78 14.50 8.29 -13.01
N GLY A 79 15.59 7.73 -13.48
CA GLY A 79 16.79 8.48 -13.93
C GLY A 79 16.60 9.28 -15.21
N THR A 80 15.44 9.19 -15.87
CA THR A 80 15.14 9.87 -17.15
C THR A 80 13.70 10.35 -17.18
N ASN A 81 13.41 11.32 -18.05
CA ASN A 81 12.06 11.79 -18.31
C ASN A 81 11.20 10.65 -18.88
N SER A 82 10.32 10.05 -18.08
CA SER A 82 9.53 8.92 -18.54
C SER A 82 8.25 8.71 -17.75
N PHE A 83 7.33 7.96 -18.37
CA PHE A 83 6.21 7.35 -17.67
C PHE A 83 6.64 6.02 -17.06
N PHE A 84 6.14 5.71 -15.86
CA PHE A 84 6.37 4.43 -15.24
C PHE A 84 5.26 4.09 -14.23
N ILE A 85 5.11 2.79 -13.96
CA ILE A 85 4.23 2.29 -12.90
C ILE A 85 5.03 2.24 -11.61
N ARG A 86 4.74 3.15 -10.69
CA ARG A 86 5.43 3.19 -9.39
C ARG A 86 4.93 2.13 -8.45
N ARG A 87 3.63 1.80 -8.50
CA ARG A 87 2.99 0.75 -7.70
C ARG A 87 1.83 0.14 -8.46
N GLY A 88 1.72 -1.18 -8.40
CA GLY A 88 0.57 -1.92 -8.90
C GLY A 88 0.25 -3.02 -7.89
N ARG A 89 -0.68 -2.76 -6.94
CA ARG A 89 -0.91 -3.62 -5.79
C ARG A 89 -2.30 -4.21 -5.79
N ILE A 90 -2.37 -5.51 -5.50
CA ILE A 90 -3.59 -6.22 -5.18
C ILE A 90 -3.49 -6.66 -3.73
N VAL A 91 -4.58 -6.61 -3.00
CA VAL A 91 -4.66 -7.03 -1.60
C VAL A 91 -5.75 -8.06 -1.47
N PHE A 92 -5.39 -9.20 -0.95
CA PHE A 92 -6.30 -10.25 -0.50
C PHE A 92 -6.29 -10.23 1.03
N SER A 93 -7.44 -10.03 1.65
CA SER A 93 -7.49 -9.93 3.11
C SER A 93 -8.85 -10.29 3.67
N GLY A 94 -8.87 -10.94 4.82
CA GLY A 94 -10.12 -11.29 5.50
C GLY A 94 -9.93 -12.20 6.71
N ASP A 95 -11.00 -12.34 7.47
CA ASP A 95 -11.04 -13.28 8.60
C ASP A 95 -11.36 -14.70 8.09
N VAL A 96 -10.40 -15.60 8.15
CA VAL A 96 -10.57 -17.03 7.81
C VAL A 96 -11.07 -17.84 8.98
N HIS A 97 -10.94 -17.31 10.18
CA HIS A 97 -11.45 -17.83 11.44
C HIS A 97 -11.76 -16.65 12.38
N GLU A 98 -12.54 -16.85 13.43
CA GLU A 98 -12.89 -15.81 14.40
C GLU A 98 -11.70 -15.05 14.96
N ARG A 99 -10.57 -15.76 15.13
CA ARG A 99 -9.32 -15.23 15.70
C ARG A 99 -8.17 -15.14 14.71
N VAL A 100 -8.40 -15.53 13.46
CA VAL A 100 -7.32 -15.55 12.44
C VAL A 100 -7.72 -14.68 11.25
N TYR A 101 -6.93 -13.64 11.04
CA TYR A 101 -7.02 -12.75 9.88
C TYR A 101 -5.82 -12.97 8.98
N ILE A 102 -6.03 -13.03 7.67
CA ILE A 102 -4.97 -13.13 6.68
C ILE A 102 -4.85 -11.88 5.84
N TYR A 103 -3.64 -11.57 5.40
CA TYR A 103 -3.36 -10.46 4.52
C TYR A 103 -2.20 -10.79 3.58
N VAL A 104 -2.46 -10.73 2.28
CA VAL A 104 -1.45 -10.94 1.24
C VAL A 104 -1.51 -9.80 0.25
N GLN A 105 -0.37 -9.17 -0.01
CA GLN A 105 -0.26 -8.04 -0.93
C GLN A 105 0.88 -8.24 -1.93
N PRO A 106 0.62 -8.81 -3.10
CA PRO A 106 1.50 -8.72 -4.25
C PRO A 106 1.60 -7.28 -4.78
N ASP A 107 2.78 -6.97 -5.32
CA ASP A 107 3.09 -5.69 -5.97
C ASP A 107 3.75 -5.95 -7.32
N PHE A 108 3.16 -5.43 -8.37
CA PHE A 108 3.64 -5.52 -9.76
C PHE A 108 4.32 -4.22 -10.17
N ALA A 109 5.00 -3.58 -9.26
CA ALA A 109 5.52 -2.23 -9.45
C ALA A 109 6.86 -2.22 -10.17
N SER A 110 7.20 -1.03 -10.66
CA SER A 110 8.55 -0.71 -11.07
C SER A 110 9.51 -0.90 -9.91
N ALA A 111 10.53 -1.68 -10.11
CA ALA A 111 11.68 -1.67 -9.24
C ALA A 111 12.48 -0.40 -9.49
N ALA A 112 13.17 0.03 -8.46
CA ALA A 112 14.28 0.92 -8.63
C ALA A 112 15.43 0.22 -9.37
N GLY A 113 16.09 0.91 -10.26
CA GLY A 113 17.23 0.39 -11.02
C GLY A 113 16.88 0.05 -12.48
N THR A 114 17.50 -0.97 -13.02
CA THR A 114 17.43 -1.31 -14.45
C THR A 114 16.19 -2.09 -14.86
N THR A 115 15.44 -2.63 -13.91
CA THR A 115 14.25 -3.46 -14.18
C THR A 115 12.98 -2.71 -13.88
N ASN A 116 12.15 -2.49 -14.90
CA ASN A 116 10.97 -1.63 -14.79
C ASN A 116 9.73 -2.31 -14.22
N MET A 117 9.59 -3.60 -14.29
CA MET A 117 8.44 -4.31 -13.72
C MET A 117 8.89 -5.62 -13.11
N ILE A 118 8.70 -5.76 -11.82
CA ILE A 118 8.94 -6.99 -11.09
C ILE A 118 7.69 -7.38 -10.30
N PHE A 119 7.48 -8.66 -10.16
CA PHE A 119 6.54 -9.19 -9.19
C PHE A 119 7.26 -9.41 -7.87
N GLN A 120 6.68 -8.90 -6.77
CA GLN A 120 7.20 -9.15 -5.43
C GLN A 120 6.05 -9.22 -4.42
N ILE A 121 6.24 -9.98 -3.37
CA ILE A 121 5.33 -9.98 -2.23
C ILE A 121 5.74 -8.82 -1.31
N ARG A 122 4.83 -7.89 -1.07
CA ARG A 122 5.06 -6.78 -0.13
C ARG A 122 4.66 -7.16 1.28
N ASP A 123 3.47 -7.67 1.45
CA ASP A 123 2.98 -8.16 2.73
C ASP A 123 2.44 -9.58 2.54
N ALA A 124 2.77 -10.48 3.45
CA ALA A 124 2.23 -11.82 3.55
C ALA A 124 2.27 -12.25 5.02
N TYR A 125 1.13 -12.13 5.69
CA TYR A 125 1.06 -12.43 7.11
C TYR A 125 -0.31 -12.92 7.53
N PHE A 126 -0.37 -13.51 8.71
CA PHE A 126 -1.61 -13.72 9.43
C PHE A 126 -1.54 -13.10 10.84
N ASP A 127 -2.67 -12.59 11.31
CA ASP A 127 -2.85 -12.12 12.67
C ASP A 127 -3.60 -13.18 13.48
N LEU A 128 -3.05 -13.60 14.60
CA LEU A 128 -3.68 -14.45 15.61
C LEU A 128 -4.15 -13.57 16.77
N SER A 129 -5.45 -13.46 16.95
CA SER A 129 -6.06 -12.73 18.07
C SER A 129 -6.18 -13.62 19.29
N LEU A 130 -5.68 -13.17 20.44
CA LEU A 130 -5.72 -13.92 21.69
C LEU A 130 -7.09 -13.84 22.38
N ASP A 131 -7.83 -12.78 22.09
CA ASP A 131 -9.14 -12.49 22.67
C ASP A 131 -10.22 -12.30 21.59
N SER A 132 -11.48 -12.39 21.99
CA SER A 132 -12.64 -12.22 21.08
C SER A 132 -12.81 -10.78 20.60
N LYS A 133 -12.29 -9.78 21.33
CA LYS A 133 -12.31 -8.37 20.94
C LYS A 133 -11.18 -8.01 20.00
N LYS A 134 -10.26 -8.97 19.77
CA LYS A 134 -9.07 -8.81 18.93
C LYS A 134 -8.16 -7.65 19.40
N GLU A 135 -8.11 -7.41 20.71
CA GLU A 135 -7.31 -6.34 21.31
C GLU A 135 -5.83 -6.71 21.39
N TYR A 136 -5.53 -8.00 21.62
CA TYR A 136 -4.19 -8.57 21.68
C TYR A 136 -3.96 -9.46 20.47
N ARG A 137 -2.97 -9.12 19.63
CA ARG A 137 -2.72 -9.84 18.38
C ARG A 137 -1.24 -10.14 18.19
N PHE A 138 -0.96 -11.36 17.79
CA PHE A 138 0.32 -11.70 17.19
C PHE A 138 0.18 -11.73 15.67
N ARG A 139 1.12 -11.09 15.00
CA ARG A 139 1.28 -11.14 13.55
C ARG A 139 2.51 -11.96 13.22
N PHE A 140 2.35 -12.92 12.31
CA PHE A 140 3.42 -13.78 11.83
C PHE A 140 3.55 -13.59 10.32
N GLY A 141 4.77 -13.34 9.85
CA GLY A 141 5.05 -13.21 8.43
C GLY A 141 5.70 -11.89 8.05
N GLN A 142 5.69 -11.59 6.74
CA GLN A 142 6.26 -10.37 6.21
C GLN A 142 5.26 -9.22 6.35
N SER A 143 5.62 -8.22 7.12
CA SER A 143 4.78 -7.06 7.41
C SER A 143 5.62 -5.80 7.63
N LYS A 144 4.96 -4.66 7.70
CA LYS A 144 5.61 -3.42 8.09
C LYS A 144 6.20 -3.52 9.48
N VAL A 145 7.47 -3.11 9.60
CA VAL A 145 8.13 -2.96 10.89
C VAL A 145 7.50 -1.79 11.65
N PRO A 146 7.17 -1.93 12.94
CA PRO A 146 6.53 -0.88 13.73
C PRO A 146 7.50 0.25 14.07
N TYR A 147 7.94 1.00 13.06
CA TYR A 147 8.91 2.08 13.14
C TYR A 147 8.38 3.35 12.47
N GLY A 148 8.17 4.40 13.23
CA GLY A 148 7.68 5.69 12.75
C GLY A 148 6.24 5.68 12.22
N PHE A 149 5.61 6.87 12.19
CA PHE A 149 4.22 7.02 11.73
C PHE A 149 4.10 6.81 10.22
N GLU A 150 4.93 7.47 9.45
CA GLU A 150 4.87 7.45 7.98
C GLU A 150 5.16 6.05 7.42
N ASN A 151 6.03 5.26 8.10
CA ASN A 151 6.25 3.87 7.72
C ASN A 151 4.98 3.03 7.80
N MET A 152 4.17 3.27 8.83
CA MET A 152 2.93 2.52 9.05
C MET A 152 1.80 2.95 8.10
N GLN A 153 1.82 4.15 7.54
CA GLN A 153 0.83 4.57 6.56
C GLN A 153 0.87 3.72 5.29
N SER A 154 -0.31 3.42 4.74
CA SER A 154 -0.40 2.90 3.38
C SER A 154 0.15 3.93 2.39
N SER A 155 0.88 3.48 1.37
CA SER A 155 1.45 4.38 0.36
C SER A 155 0.40 5.17 -0.44
N GLN A 156 -0.84 4.72 -0.50
CA GLN A 156 -1.96 5.46 -1.08
C GLN A 156 -2.48 6.58 -0.16
N ASN A 157 -2.16 6.53 1.13
CA ASN A 157 -2.66 7.46 2.15
C ASN A 157 -1.62 8.50 2.58
N ARG A 158 -0.38 8.43 2.10
CA ARG A 158 0.64 9.43 2.42
C ARG A 158 0.34 10.76 1.75
N LEU A 159 0.71 11.86 2.40
CA LEU A 159 0.67 13.19 1.79
C LEU A 159 1.75 13.33 0.72
N ALA A 160 2.98 12.93 1.05
CA ALA A 160 4.07 12.87 0.09
C ALA A 160 3.94 11.60 -0.79
N LEU A 161 4.42 11.71 -2.01
CA LEU A 161 4.40 10.59 -2.97
C LEU A 161 5.22 9.39 -2.48
N ASP A 162 6.32 9.65 -1.77
CA ASP A 162 7.20 8.66 -1.20
C ASP A 162 7.56 9.01 0.25
N ARG A 163 8.19 8.09 0.98
CA ARG A 163 8.63 8.32 2.36
C ARG A 163 9.84 9.26 2.39
N ASN A 164 10.03 9.92 3.50
CA ASN A 164 11.25 10.68 3.72
C ASN A 164 12.50 9.77 3.78
N ASP A 165 13.65 10.33 3.44
CA ASP A 165 14.89 9.56 3.32
C ASP A 165 15.40 9.01 4.63
N ALA A 166 15.16 9.69 5.75
CA ALA A 166 15.55 9.19 7.06
C ALA A 166 14.87 7.86 7.39
N LEU A 167 13.55 7.73 7.08
CA LEU A 167 12.85 6.46 7.25
C LEU A 167 13.28 5.42 6.23
N ASN A 168 13.58 5.81 5.00
CA ASN A 168 14.09 4.90 3.98
C ASN A 168 15.46 4.32 4.36
N SER A 169 16.30 5.10 5.00
CA SER A 169 17.62 4.68 5.49
C SER A 169 17.51 3.78 6.71
N ALA A 170 16.64 4.13 7.66
CA ALA A 170 16.50 3.38 8.91
C ALA A 170 15.80 2.01 8.71
N VAL A 171 14.78 1.96 7.85
CA VAL A 171 14.02 0.74 7.55
C VAL A 171 13.83 0.63 6.04
N SER A 172 14.83 0.10 5.37
CA SER A 172 14.78 -0.13 3.93
C SER A 172 13.57 -0.99 3.56
N ASN A 173 12.86 -0.63 2.48
CA ASN A 173 11.65 -1.32 2.00
C ASN A 173 10.46 -1.41 2.97
N GLU A 174 10.51 -0.78 4.14
CA GLU A 174 9.39 -0.68 5.11
C GLU A 174 9.03 -1.98 5.84
N ARG A 175 9.42 -3.13 5.35
CA ARG A 175 8.91 -4.43 5.76
C ARG A 175 10.01 -5.41 6.04
N ASP A 176 9.67 -6.38 6.89
CA ASP A 176 10.55 -7.53 7.12
C ASP A 176 9.74 -8.76 7.53
N LEU A 177 10.37 -9.91 7.49
CA LEU A 177 9.83 -11.17 7.96
C LEU A 177 10.08 -11.30 9.46
N GLY A 178 9.02 -11.57 10.24
CA GLY A 178 9.16 -11.67 11.68
C GLY A 178 7.86 -11.98 12.40
N VAL A 179 7.91 -11.77 13.71
CA VAL A 179 6.78 -11.88 14.62
C VAL A 179 6.56 -10.52 15.28
N PHE A 180 5.33 -10.05 15.23
CA PHE A 180 4.97 -8.75 15.77
C PHE A 180 3.81 -8.93 16.75
N PHE A 181 3.89 -8.30 17.89
CA PHE A 181 2.78 -8.21 18.84
C PHE A 181 2.18 -6.81 18.78
N TYR A 182 0.87 -6.73 18.75
CA TYR A 182 0.11 -5.48 18.78
C TYR A 182 -0.99 -5.53 19.82
N TRP A 183 -1.10 -4.44 20.58
CA TRP A 183 -2.18 -4.24 21.51
C TRP A 183 -2.88 -2.89 21.27
N ALA A 184 -4.21 -2.93 21.23
CA ALA A 184 -5.05 -1.74 21.28
C ALA A 184 -6.45 -2.11 21.75
N PRO A 185 -7.07 -1.32 22.64
CA PRO A 185 -8.49 -1.46 22.99
C PRO A 185 -9.38 -1.33 21.76
N LYS A 186 -10.52 -2.01 21.76
CA LYS A 186 -11.47 -2.06 20.63
C LYS A 186 -11.84 -0.69 20.09
N ASN A 187 -12.15 0.28 20.96
CA ASN A 187 -12.51 1.64 20.55
C ASN A 187 -11.38 2.36 19.79
N LYS A 188 -10.12 2.11 20.14
CA LYS A 188 -8.97 2.66 19.42
C LYS A 188 -8.75 1.99 18.07
N ARG A 189 -9.01 0.69 17.98
CA ARG A 189 -8.99 -0.04 16.71
C ARG A 189 -10.04 0.49 15.74
N GLU A 190 -11.25 0.73 16.24
CA GLU A 190 -12.33 1.37 15.47
C GLU A 190 -11.93 2.76 14.99
N LEU A 191 -11.27 3.57 15.84
CA LEU A 191 -10.74 4.88 15.47
C LEU A 191 -9.68 4.77 14.37
N PHE A 192 -8.71 3.84 14.48
CA PHE A 192 -7.70 3.62 13.44
C PHE A 192 -8.33 3.24 12.11
N SER A 193 -9.32 2.36 12.13
CA SER A 193 -10.07 1.97 10.94
C SER A 193 -10.81 3.16 10.32
N LYS A 194 -11.48 3.96 11.14
CA LYS A 194 -12.18 5.17 10.70
C LYS A 194 -11.21 6.15 10.02
N LEU A 195 -10.07 6.45 10.65
CA LEU A 195 -9.08 7.38 10.10
C LEU A 195 -8.55 6.96 8.72
N VAL A 196 -8.46 5.66 8.45
CA VAL A 196 -8.05 5.15 7.14
C VAL A 196 -9.20 5.19 6.14
N ASN A 197 -10.39 4.73 6.54
CA ASN A 197 -11.52 4.55 5.62
C ASN A 197 -12.20 5.87 5.23
N THR A 198 -12.08 6.91 6.06
CA THR A 198 -12.60 8.26 5.77
C THR A 198 -11.60 9.18 5.07
N GLY A 199 -10.44 8.67 4.67
CA GLY A 199 -9.42 9.45 3.97
C GLY A 199 -8.59 10.40 4.84
N LEU A 200 -8.69 10.30 6.17
CA LEU A 200 -7.96 11.14 7.13
C LEU A 200 -6.48 10.75 7.30
N LYS A 201 -5.94 9.92 6.41
CA LYS A 201 -4.51 9.60 6.32
C LYS A 201 -3.91 8.92 7.56
N GLY A 202 -4.71 8.16 8.31
CA GLY A 202 -4.24 7.38 9.45
C GLY A 202 -3.20 6.33 9.07
N SER A 203 -2.43 5.86 10.07
CA SER A 203 -1.38 4.85 9.89
C SER A 203 -1.93 3.42 9.71
N GLY A 204 -3.20 3.19 10.04
CA GLY A 204 -3.79 1.86 10.13
C GLY A 204 -3.71 1.26 11.53
N ASP A 205 -4.26 0.05 11.70
CA ASP A 205 -4.34 -0.64 12.98
C ASP A 205 -3.08 -1.47 13.26
N TYR A 206 -2.07 -0.81 13.80
CA TYR A 206 -0.83 -1.41 14.30
C TYR A 206 -0.69 -1.26 15.83
N GLY A 207 -1.81 -1.22 16.53
CA GLY A 207 -1.89 -1.09 17.98
C GLY A 207 -1.55 0.31 18.51
N ILE A 208 -1.92 0.56 19.76
CA ILE A 208 -1.35 1.64 20.58
C ILE A 208 0.06 1.25 20.98
N PHE A 209 0.26 0.00 21.38
CA PHE A 209 1.57 -0.59 21.60
C PHE A 209 1.83 -1.65 20.53
N GLY A 210 3.03 -1.61 19.96
CA GLY A 210 3.53 -2.58 19.01
C GLY A 210 4.97 -2.91 19.28
N ILE A 211 5.32 -4.19 19.25
CA ILE A 211 6.70 -4.67 19.32
C ILE A 211 6.92 -5.73 18.25
N GLY A 212 8.05 -5.69 17.56
CA GLY A 212 8.40 -6.63 16.51
C GLY A 212 9.77 -7.21 16.69
N PHE A 213 9.88 -8.52 16.46
CA PHE A 213 11.12 -9.27 16.38
C PHE A 213 11.23 -9.84 14.96
N TYR A 214 12.24 -9.43 14.19
CA TYR A 214 12.32 -9.65 12.76
C TYR A 214 13.78 -9.78 12.28
N ASN A 215 13.98 -10.27 11.04
CA ASN A 215 15.30 -10.60 10.53
C ASN A 215 16.27 -9.40 10.41
N GLY A 216 15.77 -8.21 10.09
CA GLY A 216 16.64 -7.04 9.89
C GLY A 216 17.23 -6.91 8.48
N GLN A 217 16.86 -7.80 7.57
CA GLN A 217 17.40 -7.84 6.20
C GLN A 217 16.52 -7.12 5.17
N THR A 218 15.33 -6.65 5.58
CA THR A 218 14.30 -6.08 4.70
C THR A 218 13.49 -7.13 3.90
N ALA A 219 12.39 -6.69 3.33
CA ALA A 219 11.46 -7.54 2.61
C ALA A 219 12.14 -8.33 1.47
N ASN A 220 11.77 -9.60 1.36
CA ASN A 220 12.19 -10.50 0.28
C ASN A 220 13.70 -10.75 0.21
N ARG A 221 14.40 -10.63 1.32
CA ARG A 221 15.82 -10.98 1.43
C ARG A 221 16.03 -12.10 2.43
N PRO A 222 16.95 -13.04 2.17
CA PRO A 222 17.33 -14.04 3.14
C PRO A 222 18.08 -13.41 4.31
N GLU A 223 18.06 -14.08 5.45
CA GLU A 223 18.91 -13.74 6.60
C GLU A 223 20.40 -13.89 6.22
N ALA A 224 21.19 -12.90 6.54
CA ALA A 224 22.60 -12.85 6.14
C ALA A 224 23.58 -12.87 7.32
N ASN A 225 23.14 -12.61 8.56
CA ASN A 225 24.06 -12.40 9.67
C ASN A 225 23.64 -13.02 11.02
N ASN A 226 22.54 -13.75 11.11
CA ASN A 226 21.97 -14.37 12.32
C ASN A 226 21.61 -13.38 13.46
N ASN A 227 21.51 -12.08 13.17
CA ASN A 227 21.20 -11.04 14.14
C ASN A 227 19.78 -10.50 13.88
N GLN A 228 18.83 -10.91 14.70
CA GLN A 228 17.47 -10.39 14.62
C GLN A 228 17.40 -8.98 15.22
N HIS A 229 16.48 -8.20 14.67
CA HIS A 229 16.21 -6.85 15.09
C HIS A 229 14.96 -6.77 15.97
N LEU A 230 14.94 -5.80 16.86
CA LEU A 230 13.81 -5.47 17.71
C LEU A 230 13.38 -4.03 17.45
N ALA A 231 12.09 -3.82 17.24
CA ALA A 231 11.50 -2.48 17.20
C ALA A 231 10.26 -2.42 18.09
N ALA A 232 10.13 -1.35 18.85
CA ALA A 232 8.95 -1.08 19.66
C ALA A 232 8.37 0.30 19.36
N ARG A 233 7.04 0.43 19.44
CA ARG A 233 6.32 1.67 19.16
C ARG A 233 5.16 1.84 20.14
N ILE A 234 5.02 3.06 20.62
CA ILE A 234 3.84 3.51 21.38
C ILE A 234 3.18 4.64 20.61
N SER A 235 1.86 4.63 20.56
CA SER A 235 1.03 5.68 19.93
C SER A 235 -0.05 6.12 20.91
N TYR A 236 -0.27 7.42 21.05
CA TYR A 236 -1.28 8.00 21.94
C TYR A 236 -2.11 9.06 21.21
#